data_d9a2863e5243e6265113174a91dfbaeb
#
_entry.id   d9a2863e5243e6265113174a91dfbaeb
#
_cell.length_a   1.000
_cell.length_b   1.000
_cell.length_c   1.000
_cell.angle_alpha   90.00
_cell.angle_beta   90.00
_cell.angle_gamma   90.00
#
_symmetry.space_group_name_H-M   'P 1'
#
loop_
_entity.id
_entity.type
_entity.pdbx_description
1 polymer ?
#
loop_
_entity_poly.entity_id
_entity_poly.type
_entity_poly.pdbx_seq_one_letter_code
_entity_poly.pdbx_strand_id
1 'polypeptide(L)'
;MVHKLSMRAIVLFSVLAFLSSSAYSQTDKIDDFVKAQMQTQKIPGLSIAVVRNGEVVKGKGYGLANVELNVPASADTVYQSGSTGKQFTATAVMMLVEEGKLALDDKINKYFPDSPESWNNITIRHLLTHTSGTTDYPKDFDFRRDYTEAELLKKAQAIPLAFAPGEKWSYSNLGYVTLGILVSKVSGKFYGDFLQERIFKPLGMTTARIINESDIVMNRAAGYRMPKGELKNQEWVSPTMNTTADGSLYLTVLDMAKWDAALYTEKLLKKSSFDQIWTPVKLNNGLTRPYGFGWAFADVRAHRIIEHGGAWQGFTSHIARYVDDKLTIIVMTNRAGANPGLIAHGIAGLYNPDLTPVEHIEARVDPKVFDNYVGEYELVPGFTIIVTRDADKLWLQPTGQPRVQIFPESERTFFLKVADAQVTFVKDAAGKVTHLILHQAGDQEAKRIK
;
A
#
# COMPACT_ATOMS: atom_id res chain seq x y z
N MET A 1 -22.61 -23.68 -56.23
CA MET A 1 -22.48 -22.42 -55.45
C MET A 1 -22.76 -22.67 -53.92
N VAL A 2 -22.44 -23.87 -53.39
CA VAL A 2 -22.81 -24.31 -52.02
C VAL A 2 -21.57 -24.68 -51.19
N HIS A 3 -20.35 -24.71 -51.78
CA HIS A 3 -19.14 -25.18 -51.08
C HIS A 3 -18.23 -24.10 -50.48
N LYS A 4 -18.56 -22.79 -50.61
CA LYS A 4 -17.71 -21.70 -50.05
C LYS A 4 -18.22 -21.10 -48.73
N LEU A 5 -19.43 -21.43 -48.28
CA LEU A 5 -19.99 -20.93 -46.99
C LEU A 5 -19.58 -21.76 -45.78
N SER A 6 -19.24 -23.04 -45.94
CA SER A 6 -18.93 -23.90 -44.80
C SER A 6 -17.54 -23.68 -44.16
N MET A 7 -16.56 -23.22 -44.99
CA MET A 7 -15.18 -23.07 -44.49
C MET A 7 -14.95 -21.79 -43.64
N ARG A 8 -15.72 -20.71 -43.87
CA ARG A 8 -15.62 -19.49 -43.06
C ARG A 8 -16.29 -19.64 -41.66
N ALA A 9 -17.37 -20.44 -41.57
CA ALA A 9 -18.05 -20.69 -40.31
C ALA A 9 -17.22 -21.58 -39.36
N ILE A 10 -16.48 -22.55 -39.90
CA ILE A 10 -15.62 -23.46 -39.11
C ILE A 10 -14.39 -22.72 -38.53
N VAL A 11 -13.79 -21.79 -39.29
CA VAL A 11 -12.65 -20.99 -38.81
C VAL A 11 -13.08 -20.00 -37.73
N LEU A 12 -14.27 -19.39 -37.82
CA LEU A 12 -14.79 -18.49 -36.76
C LEU A 12 -15.12 -19.26 -35.46
N PHE A 13 -15.64 -20.48 -35.56
CA PHE A 13 -15.94 -21.31 -34.38
C PHE A 13 -14.67 -21.79 -33.70
N SER A 14 -13.61 -22.14 -34.47
CA SER A 14 -12.31 -22.55 -33.92
C SER A 14 -11.59 -21.44 -33.19
N VAL A 15 -11.65 -20.19 -33.69
CA VAL A 15 -11.01 -19.03 -33.01
C VAL A 15 -11.75 -18.64 -31.74
N LEU A 16 -13.07 -18.68 -31.72
CA LEU A 16 -13.86 -18.47 -30.50
C LEU A 16 -13.65 -19.56 -29.43
N ALA A 17 -13.48 -20.83 -29.83
CA ALA A 17 -13.19 -21.94 -28.92
C ALA A 17 -11.77 -21.85 -28.32
N PHE A 18 -10.78 -21.37 -29.08
CA PHE A 18 -9.42 -21.16 -28.55
C PHE A 18 -9.34 -19.98 -27.57
N LEU A 19 -10.09 -18.90 -27.81
CA LEU A 19 -10.14 -17.75 -26.87
C LEU A 19 -10.86 -18.13 -25.57
N SER A 20 -11.91 -18.94 -25.64
CA SER A 20 -12.63 -19.40 -24.45
C SER A 20 -11.82 -20.41 -23.62
N SER A 21 -11.02 -21.30 -24.25
CA SER A 21 -10.21 -22.27 -23.53
C SER A 21 -9.04 -21.65 -22.79
N SER A 22 -8.39 -20.62 -23.32
CA SER A 22 -7.31 -19.91 -22.64
C SER A 22 -7.81 -19.08 -21.45
N ALA A 23 -8.97 -18.44 -21.56
CA ALA A 23 -9.58 -17.69 -20.47
C ALA A 23 -10.01 -18.63 -19.32
N TYR A 24 -10.57 -19.79 -19.61
CA TYR A 24 -10.96 -20.80 -18.61
C TYR A 24 -9.74 -21.34 -17.86
N SER A 25 -8.65 -21.69 -18.57
CA SER A 25 -7.41 -22.17 -17.98
C SER A 25 -6.73 -21.16 -17.03
N GLN A 26 -6.78 -19.87 -17.34
CA GLN A 26 -6.18 -18.82 -16.50
C GLN A 26 -7.02 -18.55 -15.23
N THR A 27 -8.33 -18.61 -15.36
CA THR A 27 -9.26 -18.47 -14.22
C THR A 27 -9.03 -19.55 -13.17
N ASP A 28 -8.82 -20.80 -13.60
CA ASP A 28 -8.56 -21.93 -12.71
C ASP A 28 -7.22 -21.78 -11.96
N LYS A 29 -6.16 -21.34 -12.64
CA LYS A 29 -4.85 -21.10 -12.02
C LYS A 29 -4.90 -20.02 -10.93
N ILE A 30 -5.67 -18.94 -11.16
CA ILE A 30 -5.85 -17.90 -10.14
C ILE A 30 -6.61 -18.46 -8.94
N ASP A 31 -7.67 -19.22 -9.16
CA ASP A 31 -8.46 -19.84 -8.10
C ASP A 31 -7.61 -20.78 -7.23
N ASP A 32 -6.78 -21.60 -7.85
CA ASP A 32 -5.90 -22.53 -7.16
C ASP A 32 -4.82 -21.79 -6.37
N PHE A 33 -4.20 -20.77 -6.97
CA PHE A 33 -3.22 -19.92 -6.30
C PHE A 33 -3.83 -19.21 -5.08
N VAL A 34 -4.98 -18.58 -5.25
CA VAL A 34 -5.67 -17.87 -4.15
C VAL A 34 -6.02 -18.82 -3.02
N LYS A 35 -6.58 -20.01 -3.31
CA LYS A 35 -6.90 -21.04 -2.30
C LYS A 35 -5.66 -21.50 -1.56
N ALA A 36 -4.54 -21.73 -2.26
CA ALA A 36 -3.27 -22.12 -1.64
C ALA A 36 -2.75 -21.02 -0.70
N GLN A 37 -2.82 -19.75 -1.11
CA GLN A 37 -2.45 -18.61 -0.27
C GLN A 37 -3.35 -18.49 0.96
N MET A 38 -4.66 -18.69 0.80
CA MET A 38 -5.59 -18.68 1.94
C MET A 38 -5.25 -19.74 2.97
N GLN A 39 -4.91 -20.97 2.54
CA GLN A 39 -4.50 -22.05 3.43
C GLN A 39 -3.20 -21.70 4.17
N THR A 40 -2.17 -21.26 3.42
CA THR A 40 -0.85 -20.90 3.97
C THR A 40 -0.98 -19.78 5.00
N GLN A 41 -1.74 -18.75 4.66
CA GLN A 41 -1.91 -17.58 5.49
C GLN A 41 -3.08 -17.71 6.49
N LYS A 42 -3.82 -18.81 6.49
CA LYS A 42 -5.01 -19.05 7.34
C LYS A 42 -6.02 -17.91 7.23
N ILE A 43 -6.34 -17.48 6.02
CA ILE A 43 -7.32 -16.41 5.74
C ILE A 43 -8.72 -17.03 5.72
N PRO A 44 -9.67 -16.60 6.59
CA PRO A 44 -11.03 -17.13 6.58
C PRO A 44 -11.81 -16.77 5.32
N GLY A 45 -11.69 -15.52 4.86
CA GLY A 45 -12.35 -15.02 3.68
C GLY A 45 -11.58 -13.90 3.02
N LEU A 46 -11.65 -13.84 1.70
CA LEU A 46 -11.12 -12.74 0.90
C LEU A 46 -11.93 -12.54 -0.37
N SER A 47 -11.79 -11.35 -0.95
CA SER A 47 -12.29 -11.03 -2.29
C SER A 47 -11.20 -10.44 -3.14
N ILE A 48 -11.24 -10.72 -4.43
CA ILE A 48 -10.34 -10.15 -5.42
C ILE A 48 -11.11 -9.45 -6.53
N ALA A 49 -10.52 -8.41 -7.10
CA ALA A 49 -10.85 -7.92 -8.43
C ALA A 49 -9.57 -7.82 -9.26
N VAL A 50 -9.63 -8.34 -10.48
CA VAL A 50 -8.61 -8.15 -11.50
C VAL A 50 -9.19 -7.22 -12.55
N VAL A 51 -8.54 -6.09 -12.74
CA VAL A 51 -8.92 -5.08 -13.74
C VAL A 51 -7.87 -5.07 -14.83
N ARG A 52 -8.31 -5.18 -16.07
CA ARG A 52 -7.42 -5.11 -17.23
C ARG A 52 -8.00 -4.14 -18.26
N ASN A 53 -7.18 -3.18 -18.70
CA ASN A 53 -7.62 -2.12 -19.62
C ASN A 53 -8.87 -1.35 -19.11
N GLY A 54 -9.00 -1.18 -17.79
CA GLY A 54 -10.12 -0.48 -17.16
C GLY A 54 -11.37 -1.33 -16.95
N GLU A 55 -11.37 -2.61 -17.34
CA GLU A 55 -12.51 -3.52 -17.19
C GLU A 55 -12.24 -4.62 -16.15
N VAL A 56 -13.23 -4.96 -15.33
CA VAL A 56 -13.13 -6.07 -14.38
C VAL A 56 -13.21 -7.39 -15.14
N VAL A 57 -12.07 -8.08 -15.28
CA VAL A 57 -11.99 -9.38 -15.95
C VAL A 57 -12.22 -10.55 -14.99
N LYS A 58 -12.05 -10.31 -13.68
CA LYS A 58 -12.39 -11.28 -12.61
C LYS A 58 -12.79 -10.51 -11.35
N GLY A 59 -13.95 -10.81 -10.80
CA GLY A 59 -14.42 -10.37 -9.49
C GLY A 59 -14.95 -11.59 -8.73
N LYS A 60 -14.29 -11.98 -7.61
CA LYS A 60 -14.67 -13.21 -6.90
C LYS A 60 -14.32 -13.15 -5.42
N GLY A 61 -15.19 -13.75 -4.59
CA GLY A 61 -14.91 -14.05 -3.20
C GLY A 61 -14.53 -15.51 -2.98
N TYR A 62 -13.78 -15.78 -1.92
CA TYR A 62 -13.31 -17.09 -1.50
C TYR A 62 -13.44 -17.22 0.00
N GLY A 63 -13.79 -18.41 0.49
CA GLY A 63 -13.97 -18.68 1.91
C GLY A 63 -15.18 -17.95 2.51
N LEU A 64 -15.09 -17.52 3.74
CA LEU A 64 -16.22 -17.03 4.55
C LEU A 64 -16.06 -15.55 4.92
N ALA A 65 -17.03 -14.73 4.55
CA ALA A 65 -17.19 -13.35 5.01
C ALA A 65 -17.52 -13.31 6.52
N ASN A 66 -18.24 -14.31 7.00
CA ASN A 66 -18.52 -14.49 8.43
C ASN A 66 -18.40 -15.99 8.77
N VAL A 67 -17.44 -16.33 9.63
CA VAL A 67 -17.16 -17.72 10.02
C VAL A 67 -18.24 -18.25 10.95
N GLU A 68 -18.73 -17.46 11.89
CA GLU A 68 -19.71 -17.86 12.91
C GLU A 68 -21.07 -18.19 12.26
N LEU A 69 -21.46 -17.43 11.25
CA LEU A 69 -22.71 -17.59 10.51
C LEU A 69 -22.56 -18.42 9.23
N ASN A 70 -21.36 -18.90 8.92
CA ASN A 70 -21.03 -19.65 7.70
C ASN A 70 -21.45 -18.91 6.42
N VAL A 71 -21.28 -17.57 6.39
CA VAL A 71 -21.64 -16.74 5.23
C VAL A 71 -20.47 -16.72 4.25
N PRO A 72 -20.66 -17.13 2.99
CA PRO A 72 -19.59 -17.11 2.00
C PRO A 72 -19.18 -15.68 1.62
N ALA A 73 -17.89 -15.48 1.32
CA ALA A 73 -17.41 -14.25 0.71
C ALA A 73 -17.73 -14.20 -0.78
N SER A 74 -18.03 -13.01 -1.29
CA SER A 74 -18.31 -12.72 -2.69
C SER A 74 -17.56 -11.46 -3.14
N ALA A 75 -17.62 -11.10 -4.42
CA ALA A 75 -17.08 -9.83 -4.91
C ALA A 75 -17.81 -8.61 -4.29
N ASP A 76 -19.05 -8.79 -3.84
CA ASP A 76 -19.87 -7.77 -3.18
C ASP A 76 -19.69 -7.73 -1.65
N THR A 77 -18.77 -8.53 -1.11
CA THR A 77 -18.47 -8.49 0.33
C THR A 77 -17.77 -7.17 0.66
N VAL A 78 -18.26 -6.49 1.69
CA VAL A 78 -17.78 -5.19 2.15
C VAL A 78 -16.74 -5.41 3.26
N TYR A 79 -15.54 -4.87 3.05
CA TYR A 79 -14.41 -4.94 3.98
C TYR A 79 -14.01 -3.54 4.45
N GLN A 80 -13.26 -3.46 5.53
CA GLN A 80 -12.54 -2.23 5.88
C GLN A 80 -11.26 -2.10 5.05
N SER A 81 -11.05 -0.90 4.51
CA SER A 81 -9.92 -0.60 3.62
C SER A 81 -8.56 -0.62 4.32
N GLY A 82 -8.54 -0.25 5.62
CA GLY A 82 -7.28 0.16 6.22
C GLY A 82 -6.62 1.28 5.40
N SER A 83 -5.32 1.34 5.42
CA SER A 83 -4.56 2.44 4.82
C SER A 83 -4.69 2.60 3.29
N THR A 84 -5.31 1.66 2.56
CA THR A 84 -5.71 1.94 1.16
C THR A 84 -6.70 3.09 1.07
N GLY A 85 -7.37 3.43 2.15
CA GLY A 85 -8.24 4.61 2.28
C GLY A 85 -7.52 5.96 2.14
N LYS A 86 -6.21 6.01 2.39
CA LYS A 86 -5.41 7.24 2.28
C LYS A 86 -5.43 7.86 0.89
N GLN A 87 -5.63 7.05 -0.14
CA GLN A 87 -5.79 7.52 -1.52
C GLN A 87 -6.96 8.49 -1.67
N PHE A 88 -8.08 8.19 -1.01
CA PHE A 88 -9.27 9.02 -1.04
C PHE A 88 -9.08 10.31 -0.24
N THR A 89 -8.39 10.24 0.90
CA THR A 89 -8.02 11.42 1.69
C THR A 89 -7.12 12.36 0.90
N ALA A 90 -6.10 11.83 0.26
CA ALA A 90 -5.20 12.61 -0.59
C ALA A 90 -5.94 13.25 -1.78
N THR A 91 -6.85 12.51 -2.41
CA THR A 91 -7.68 13.03 -3.50
C THR A 91 -8.61 14.13 -3.02
N ALA A 92 -9.24 13.99 -1.84
CA ALA A 92 -10.08 15.04 -1.24
C ALA A 92 -9.29 16.33 -0.98
N VAL A 93 -8.07 16.22 -0.45
CA VAL A 93 -7.16 17.37 -0.29
C VAL A 93 -6.85 18.01 -1.63
N MET A 94 -6.52 17.21 -2.66
CA MET A 94 -6.20 17.72 -3.99
C MET A 94 -7.39 18.39 -4.69
N MET A 95 -8.62 17.91 -4.45
CA MET A 95 -9.84 18.62 -4.92
C MET A 95 -9.94 20.03 -4.32
N LEU A 96 -9.66 20.16 -3.02
CA LEU A 96 -9.66 21.48 -2.36
C LEU A 96 -8.50 22.36 -2.83
N VAL A 97 -7.38 21.76 -3.24
CA VAL A 97 -6.26 22.48 -3.88
C VAL A 97 -6.68 23.00 -5.26
N GLU A 98 -7.31 22.18 -6.10
CA GLU A 98 -7.82 22.63 -7.41
C GLU A 98 -8.89 23.73 -7.32
N GLU A 99 -9.66 23.74 -6.22
CA GLU A 99 -10.64 24.78 -5.91
C GLU A 99 -10.00 26.06 -5.35
N GLY A 100 -8.68 26.09 -5.15
CA GLY A 100 -7.96 27.24 -4.58
C GLY A 100 -8.24 27.46 -3.08
N LYS A 101 -8.87 26.49 -2.39
CA LYS A 101 -9.16 26.55 -0.96
C LYS A 101 -7.98 26.16 -0.08
N LEU A 102 -7.06 25.37 -0.63
CA LEU A 102 -5.81 24.91 -0.04
C LEU A 102 -4.65 25.14 -1.02
N ALA A 103 -3.45 25.33 -0.49
CA ALA A 103 -2.22 25.15 -1.25
C ALA A 103 -1.35 24.09 -0.56
N LEU A 104 -0.69 23.22 -1.34
CA LEU A 104 0.11 22.11 -0.79
C LEU A 104 1.22 22.59 0.16
N ASP A 105 1.76 23.79 -0.10
CA ASP A 105 2.83 24.38 0.68
C ASP A 105 2.32 25.34 1.79
N ASP A 106 0.98 25.46 1.95
CA ASP A 106 0.40 26.14 3.10
C ASP A 106 0.85 25.44 4.40
N LYS A 107 1.21 26.26 5.38
CA LYS A 107 1.51 25.80 6.73
C LYS A 107 0.23 25.35 7.42
N ILE A 108 0.25 24.22 8.09
CA ILE A 108 -0.94 23.63 8.71
C ILE A 108 -1.55 24.54 9.80
N ASN A 109 -0.73 25.35 10.49
CA ASN A 109 -1.17 26.31 11.49
C ASN A 109 -2.02 27.46 10.92
N LYS A 110 -1.97 27.72 9.59
CA LYS A 110 -2.92 28.63 8.91
C LYS A 110 -4.37 28.19 9.12
N TYR A 111 -4.60 26.90 9.18
CA TYR A 111 -5.93 26.30 9.37
C TYR A 111 -6.21 25.93 10.83
N PHE A 112 -5.17 25.69 11.61
CA PHE A 112 -5.24 25.34 13.03
C PHE A 112 -4.36 26.30 13.83
N PRO A 113 -4.81 27.55 14.09
CA PRO A 113 -3.99 28.59 14.71
C PRO A 113 -3.51 28.24 16.12
N ASP A 114 -4.24 27.39 16.84
CA ASP A 114 -3.88 26.92 18.18
C ASP A 114 -2.85 25.76 18.16
N SER A 115 -2.23 25.48 17.00
CA SER A 115 -1.18 24.47 16.90
C SER A 115 0.07 24.87 17.69
N PRO A 116 0.80 23.92 18.27
CA PRO A 116 2.05 24.20 18.96
C PRO A 116 3.10 24.74 18.01
N GLU A 117 4.07 25.49 18.54
CA GLU A 117 5.16 26.11 17.76
C GLU A 117 5.92 25.09 16.91
N SER A 118 6.07 23.86 17.40
CA SER A 118 6.69 22.77 16.66
C SER A 118 6.03 22.46 15.31
N TRP A 119 4.75 22.82 15.14
CA TRP A 119 4.00 22.62 13.89
C TRP A 119 4.12 23.77 12.90
N ASN A 120 4.77 24.88 13.25
CA ASN A 120 4.86 26.08 12.40
C ASN A 120 5.47 25.84 11.02
N ASN A 121 6.27 24.79 10.87
CA ASN A 121 6.93 24.44 9.61
C ASN A 121 6.30 23.23 8.90
N ILE A 122 5.25 22.62 9.46
CA ILE A 122 4.54 21.52 8.79
C ILE A 122 3.67 22.11 7.68
N THR A 123 3.84 21.61 6.46
CA THR A 123 2.95 21.90 5.32
C THR A 123 1.96 20.77 5.08
N ILE A 124 0.90 21.03 4.32
CA ILE A 124 -0.05 20.01 3.85
C ILE A 124 0.70 18.91 3.07
N ARG A 125 1.66 19.30 2.22
CA ARG A 125 2.52 18.37 1.49
C ARG A 125 3.29 17.45 2.42
N HIS A 126 3.84 17.95 3.51
CA HIS A 126 4.56 17.12 4.49
C HIS A 126 3.66 16.04 5.12
N LEU A 127 2.40 16.36 5.40
CA LEU A 127 1.42 15.39 5.93
C LEU A 127 1.07 14.32 4.89
N LEU A 128 0.79 14.74 3.64
CA LEU A 128 0.47 13.84 2.52
C LEU A 128 1.58 12.84 2.22
N THR A 129 2.84 13.25 2.39
CA THR A 129 4.02 12.46 2.03
C THR A 129 4.70 11.76 3.22
N HIS A 130 4.14 11.84 4.42
CA HIS A 130 4.74 11.28 5.65
C HIS A 130 6.13 11.85 5.99
N THR A 131 6.33 13.14 5.71
CA THR A 131 7.59 13.87 5.99
C THR A 131 7.41 14.99 6.99
N SER A 132 6.29 15.05 7.70
CA SER A 132 5.97 16.10 8.67
C SER A 132 6.75 16.00 9.99
N GLY A 133 7.28 14.82 10.31
CA GLY A 133 7.83 14.52 11.65
C GLY A 133 6.77 14.11 12.67
N THR A 134 5.48 14.19 12.34
CA THR A 134 4.42 13.64 13.20
C THR A 134 4.58 12.12 13.32
N THR A 135 4.43 11.60 14.53
CA THR A 135 4.51 10.15 14.79
C THR A 135 3.16 9.48 14.60
N ASP A 136 3.13 8.18 14.80
CA ASP A 136 1.89 7.41 14.85
C ASP A 136 1.24 7.46 16.23
N TYR A 137 0.11 6.78 16.42
CA TYR A 137 -0.56 6.66 17.70
C TYR A 137 0.44 6.15 18.77
N PRO A 138 0.48 6.77 19.96
CA PRO A 138 1.31 6.28 21.05
C PRO A 138 0.83 4.89 21.52
N LYS A 139 1.74 4.11 22.12
CA LYS A 139 1.45 2.72 22.52
C LYS A 139 0.30 2.59 23.54
N ASP A 140 0.08 3.61 24.33
CA ASP A 140 -0.97 3.73 25.36
C ASP A 140 -2.24 4.42 24.85
N PHE A 141 -2.35 4.65 23.52
CA PHE A 141 -3.54 5.24 22.94
C PHE A 141 -4.74 4.32 23.12
N ASP A 142 -5.80 4.82 23.76
CA ASP A 142 -7.01 4.06 24.00
C ASP A 142 -7.96 4.08 22.81
N PHE A 143 -7.89 3.09 21.95
CA PHE A 143 -8.78 2.93 20.79
C PHE A 143 -10.24 2.57 21.17
N ARG A 144 -10.53 2.31 22.43
CA ARG A 144 -11.88 1.98 22.90
C ARG A 144 -12.65 3.20 23.36
N ARG A 145 -11.99 4.33 23.48
CA ARG A 145 -12.58 5.62 23.84
C ARG A 145 -13.05 6.34 22.58
N ASP A 146 -14.21 7.00 22.65
CA ASP A 146 -14.65 7.95 21.63
C ASP A 146 -13.85 9.26 21.72
N TYR A 147 -13.52 9.81 20.56
CA TYR A 147 -12.83 11.08 20.41
C TYR A 147 -13.53 11.94 19.36
N THR A 148 -13.69 13.21 19.66
CA THR A 148 -14.04 14.22 18.66
C THR A 148 -12.84 14.52 17.76
N GLU A 149 -13.08 15.08 16.56
CA GLU A 149 -11.99 15.55 15.69
C GLU A 149 -11.05 16.53 16.41
N ALA A 150 -11.61 17.44 17.24
CA ALA A 150 -10.83 18.39 18.02
C ALA A 150 -9.93 17.68 19.08
N GLU A 151 -10.43 16.65 19.75
CA GLU A 151 -9.63 15.87 20.70
C GLU A 151 -8.53 15.07 19.99
N LEU A 152 -8.81 14.45 18.84
CA LEU A 152 -7.82 13.75 18.04
C LEU A 152 -6.71 14.70 17.57
N LEU A 153 -7.09 15.89 17.08
CA LEU A 153 -6.12 16.90 16.68
C LEU A 153 -5.23 17.34 17.85
N LYS A 154 -5.82 17.62 19.01
CA LYS A 154 -5.05 17.98 20.23
C LYS A 154 -4.11 16.86 20.66
N LYS A 155 -4.54 15.60 20.56
CA LYS A 155 -3.67 14.46 20.87
C LYS A 155 -2.50 14.38 19.89
N ALA A 156 -2.72 14.55 18.59
CA ALA A 156 -1.66 14.59 17.60
C ALA A 156 -0.67 15.75 17.85
N GLN A 157 -1.18 16.92 18.18
CA GLN A 157 -0.39 18.11 18.50
C GLN A 157 0.42 18.02 19.79
N ALA A 158 -0.05 17.21 20.77
CA ALA A 158 0.65 17.01 22.04
C ALA A 158 1.89 16.12 21.91
N ILE A 159 2.03 15.37 20.81
CA ILE A 159 3.15 14.47 20.60
C ILE A 159 4.30 15.26 19.97
N PRO A 160 5.52 15.23 20.55
CA PRO A 160 6.70 15.86 19.96
C PRO A 160 6.98 15.32 18.56
N LEU A 161 7.45 16.17 17.67
CA LEU A 161 7.91 15.71 16.35
C LEU A 161 9.15 14.84 16.50
N ALA A 162 9.19 13.73 15.77
CA ALA A 162 10.34 12.82 15.76
C ALA A 162 11.56 13.41 15.00
N PHE A 163 11.31 14.34 14.08
CA PHE A 163 12.32 15.03 13.26
C PHE A 163 11.72 16.31 12.65
N ALA A 164 12.57 17.17 12.11
CA ALA A 164 12.10 18.42 11.46
C ALA A 164 11.37 18.11 10.15
N PRO A 165 10.32 18.87 9.79
CA PRO A 165 9.58 18.68 8.55
C PRO A 165 10.50 18.63 7.31
N GLY A 166 10.32 17.60 6.48
CA GLY A 166 11.11 17.33 5.29
C GLY A 166 12.47 16.63 5.52
N GLU A 167 12.89 16.48 6.77
CA GLU A 167 14.19 15.85 7.10
C GLU A 167 14.22 14.35 6.80
N LYS A 168 13.15 13.66 7.20
CA LYS A 168 13.03 12.18 7.07
C LYS A 168 11.64 11.80 6.60
N TRP A 169 11.53 10.56 6.16
CA TRP A 169 10.26 9.91 5.89
C TRP A 169 9.91 8.95 7.04
N SER A 170 8.73 9.09 7.59
CA SER A 170 8.18 8.19 8.61
C SER A 170 6.67 8.14 8.50
N TYR A 171 6.14 6.94 8.23
CA TYR A 171 4.71 6.74 8.11
C TYR A 171 3.95 7.22 9.35
N SER A 172 2.88 8.00 9.16
CA SER A 172 2.07 8.55 10.25
C SER A 172 0.58 8.49 9.92
N ASN A 173 -0.16 7.71 10.68
CA ASN A 173 -1.62 7.71 10.62
C ASN A 173 -2.19 9.02 11.16
N LEU A 174 -1.64 9.56 12.23
CA LEU A 174 -2.06 10.85 12.80
C LEU A 174 -1.90 12.01 11.82
N GLY A 175 -0.92 11.94 10.92
CA GLY A 175 -0.80 12.91 9.80
C GLY A 175 -2.02 12.86 8.89
N TYR A 176 -2.51 11.68 8.54
CA TYR A 176 -3.70 11.53 7.69
C TYR A 176 -5.01 11.80 8.45
N VAL A 177 -5.09 11.50 9.74
CA VAL A 177 -6.20 11.96 10.60
C VAL A 177 -6.28 13.48 10.56
N THR A 178 -5.14 14.18 10.70
CA THR A 178 -5.07 15.65 10.61
C THR A 178 -5.54 16.16 9.25
N LEU A 179 -5.19 15.48 8.14
CA LEU A 179 -5.68 15.82 6.80
C LEU A 179 -7.19 15.66 6.67
N GLY A 180 -7.79 14.61 7.25
CA GLY A 180 -9.24 14.45 7.26
C GLY A 180 -9.96 15.58 8.02
N ILE A 181 -9.43 15.93 9.19
CA ILE A 181 -9.93 17.07 9.98
C ILE A 181 -9.78 18.39 9.19
N LEU A 182 -8.68 18.54 8.43
CA LEU A 182 -8.50 19.68 7.54
C LEU A 182 -9.56 19.73 6.44
N VAL A 183 -9.86 18.57 5.81
CA VAL A 183 -10.94 18.48 4.81
C VAL A 183 -12.29 18.87 5.41
N SER A 184 -12.61 18.35 6.61
CA SER A 184 -13.85 18.74 7.32
C SER A 184 -13.91 20.25 7.55
N LYS A 185 -12.84 20.83 8.06
CA LYS A 185 -12.75 22.25 8.39
C LYS A 185 -12.90 23.16 7.16
N VAL A 186 -12.20 22.86 6.07
CA VAL A 186 -12.15 23.72 4.89
C VAL A 186 -13.38 23.55 4.00
N SER A 187 -13.94 22.35 3.93
CA SER A 187 -15.17 22.09 3.17
C SER A 187 -16.44 22.49 3.91
N GLY A 188 -16.39 22.60 5.24
CA GLY A 188 -17.57 22.77 6.10
C GLY A 188 -18.46 21.53 6.20
N LYS A 189 -17.96 20.35 5.80
CA LYS A 189 -18.67 19.07 5.83
C LYS A 189 -17.82 18.03 6.55
N PHE A 190 -18.45 17.10 7.25
CA PHE A 190 -17.73 15.94 7.76
C PHE A 190 -16.95 15.25 6.62
N TYR A 191 -15.73 14.80 6.92
CA TYR A 191 -14.84 14.18 5.94
C TYR A 191 -15.52 13.04 5.14
N GLY A 192 -16.27 12.15 5.81
CA GLY A 192 -16.99 11.06 5.16
C GLY A 192 -18.07 11.52 4.19
N ASP A 193 -18.80 12.60 4.54
CA ASP A 193 -19.82 13.20 3.67
C ASP A 193 -19.18 13.84 2.44
N PHE A 194 -18.02 14.48 2.63
CA PHE A 194 -17.25 15.04 1.52
C PHE A 194 -16.84 13.94 0.53
N LEU A 195 -16.29 12.80 1.02
CA LEU A 195 -15.94 11.69 0.16
C LEU A 195 -17.16 11.09 -0.56
N GLN A 196 -18.27 10.93 0.16
CA GLN A 196 -19.50 10.39 -0.39
C GLN A 196 -20.01 11.25 -1.54
N GLU A 197 -20.08 12.57 -1.36
CA GLU A 197 -20.60 13.50 -2.35
C GLU A 197 -19.66 13.68 -3.54
N ARG A 198 -18.35 13.80 -3.27
CA ARG A 198 -17.38 14.27 -4.26
C ARG A 198 -16.64 13.14 -4.98
N ILE A 199 -16.59 11.94 -4.38
CA ILE A 199 -15.85 10.82 -4.94
C ILE A 199 -16.77 9.62 -5.15
N PHE A 200 -17.39 9.09 -4.10
CA PHE A 200 -18.07 7.79 -4.20
C PHE A 200 -19.31 7.85 -5.08
N LYS A 201 -20.18 8.82 -4.86
CA LYS A 201 -21.40 9.00 -5.66
C LYS A 201 -21.11 9.28 -7.15
N PRO A 202 -20.19 10.21 -7.52
CA PRO A 202 -19.84 10.44 -8.92
C PRO A 202 -19.24 9.22 -9.63
N LEU A 203 -18.55 8.34 -8.91
CA LEU A 203 -17.96 7.11 -9.46
C LEU A 203 -18.91 5.91 -9.42
N GLY A 204 -20.09 6.05 -8.81
CA GLY A 204 -21.02 4.94 -8.62
C GLY A 204 -20.48 3.86 -7.65
N MET A 205 -19.66 4.24 -6.70
CA MET A 205 -19.11 3.39 -5.63
C MET A 205 -20.19 3.25 -4.53
N THR A 206 -21.20 2.44 -4.77
CA THR A 206 -22.44 2.41 -3.98
C THR A 206 -22.27 1.80 -2.58
N THR A 207 -21.24 1.00 -2.36
CA THR A 207 -20.95 0.40 -1.05
C THR A 207 -19.90 1.20 -0.27
N ALA A 208 -19.11 2.05 -0.95
CA ALA A 208 -18.05 2.83 -0.33
C ALA A 208 -18.62 3.89 0.63
N ARG A 209 -18.15 3.87 1.88
CA ARG A 209 -18.59 4.81 2.94
C ARG A 209 -17.67 4.84 4.14
N ILE A 210 -17.74 5.91 4.90
CA ILE A 210 -17.42 5.90 6.33
C ILE A 210 -18.72 5.54 7.06
N ILE A 211 -18.67 4.58 7.98
CA ILE A 211 -19.88 4.14 8.68
C ILE A 211 -20.00 4.83 10.05
N ASN A 212 -21.24 5.00 10.46
CA ASN A 212 -21.63 5.03 11.86
C ASN A 212 -21.90 3.58 12.29
N GLU A 213 -21.51 3.19 13.49
CA GLU A 213 -21.73 1.81 14.01
C GLU A 213 -23.23 1.44 14.11
N SER A 214 -24.12 2.42 14.08
CA SER A 214 -25.58 2.20 13.98
C SER A 214 -26.04 1.80 12.56
N ASP A 215 -25.20 1.96 11.55
CA ASP A 215 -25.58 1.69 10.16
C ASP A 215 -25.64 0.19 9.90
N ILE A 216 -26.70 -0.21 9.20
CA ILE A 216 -26.80 -1.57 8.65
C ILE A 216 -26.10 -1.56 7.30
N VAL A 217 -24.93 -2.23 7.25
CA VAL A 217 -24.14 -2.39 6.03
C VAL A 217 -24.34 -3.80 5.49
N MET A 218 -25.09 -3.91 4.38
CA MET A 218 -25.31 -5.21 3.74
C MET A 218 -24.00 -5.83 3.27
N ASN A 219 -23.87 -7.14 3.37
CA ASN A 219 -22.71 -7.93 2.98
C ASN A 219 -21.41 -7.57 3.74
N ARG A 220 -21.50 -6.93 4.92
CA ARG A 220 -20.34 -6.59 5.74
C ARG A 220 -19.67 -7.85 6.29
N ALA A 221 -18.38 -8.01 6.01
CA ALA A 221 -17.58 -9.09 6.57
C ALA A 221 -17.34 -8.88 8.07
N ALA A 222 -17.23 -9.97 8.81
CA ALA A 222 -16.64 -9.99 10.15
C ALA A 222 -15.12 -10.03 10.04
N GLY A 223 -14.42 -9.27 10.87
CA GLY A 223 -12.95 -9.23 10.91
C GLY A 223 -12.39 -10.22 11.93
N TYR A 224 -11.22 -10.79 11.63
CA TYR A 224 -10.57 -11.82 12.45
C TYR A 224 -9.10 -11.53 12.69
N ARG A 225 -8.57 -12.12 13.76
CA ARG A 225 -7.15 -12.10 14.12
C ARG A 225 -6.69 -13.48 14.59
N MET A 226 -5.38 -13.70 14.66
CA MET A 226 -4.78 -15.00 14.98
C MET A 226 -3.83 -14.93 16.19
N PRO A 227 -4.27 -14.51 17.39
CA PRO A 227 -3.41 -14.51 18.57
C PRO A 227 -3.02 -15.95 18.91
N LYS A 228 -1.72 -16.18 19.08
CA LYS A 228 -1.16 -17.53 19.39
C LYS A 228 -1.61 -18.65 18.44
N GLY A 229 -1.92 -18.29 17.18
CA GLY A 229 -2.30 -19.27 16.14
C GLY A 229 -3.77 -19.69 16.13
N GLU A 230 -4.60 -19.15 17.02
CA GLU A 230 -6.05 -19.39 17.09
C GLU A 230 -6.84 -18.27 16.41
N LEU A 231 -7.87 -18.64 15.65
CA LEU A 231 -8.77 -17.65 15.04
C LEU A 231 -9.68 -17.05 16.15
N LYS A 232 -9.67 -15.72 16.24
CA LYS A 232 -10.51 -14.94 17.15
C LYS A 232 -11.13 -13.78 16.38
N ASN A 233 -12.26 -13.28 16.89
CA ASN A 233 -12.86 -12.05 16.40
C ASN A 233 -11.89 -10.87 16.55
N GLN A 234 -12.05 -9.86 15.71
CA GLN A 234 -11.31 -8.60 15.81
C GLN A 234 -11.49 -7.96 17.18
N GLU A 235 -10.57 -7.10 17.57
CA GLU A 235 -10.76 -6.26 18.75
C GLU A 235 -11.77 -5.15 18.46
N TRP A 236 -12.57 -4.84 19.44
CA TRP A 236 -13.50 -3.72 19.35
C TRP A 236 -12.75 -2.39 19.48
N VAL A 237 -13.10 -1.45 18.66
CA VAL A 237 -12.70 -0.04 18.77
C VAL A 237 -13.94 0.83 18.87
N SER A 238 -13.77 2.06 19.40
CA SER A 238 -14.90 2.98 19.51
C SER A 238 -15.42 3.39 18.12
N PRO A 239 -16.71 3.72 17.99
CA PRO A 239 -17.30 4.16 16.73
C PRO A 239 -16.53 5.30 16.07
N THR A 240 -16.07 6.29 16.84
CA THR A 240 -15.34 7.44 16.30
C THR A 240 -13.97 7.08 15.73
N MET A 241 -13.35 6.00 16.21
CA MET A 241 -12.09 5.50 15.63
C MET A 241 -12.30 4.75 14.31
N ASN A 242 -13.53 4.43 13.96
CA ASN A 242 -13.92 3.88 12.66
C ASN A 242 -14.36 4.98 11.65
N THR A 243 -14.13 6.26 11.96
CA THR A 243 -14.47 7.38 11.08
C THR A 243 -13.27 8.23 10.66
N THR A 244 -12.07 7.81 11.04
CA THR A 244 -10.82 8.56 10.81
C THR A 244 -10.33 8.43 9.37
N ALA A 245 -9.65 9.45 8.88
CA ALA A 245 -9.23 9.58 7.47
C ALA A 245 -7.95 8.80 7.12
N ASP A 246 -7.37 8.09 8.07
CA ASP A 246 -6.17 7.28 7.88
C ASP A 246 -6.45 5.87 7.33
N GLY A 247 -7.77 5.47 7.21
CA GLY A 247 -8.10 4.20 6.60
C GLY A 247 -9.40 3.54 7.05
N SER A 248 -10.36 4.29 7.58
CA SER A 248 -11.61 3.73 8.14
C SER A 248 -12.77 3.63 7.12
N LEU A 249 -12.47 3.32 5.85
CA LEU A 249 -13.48 3.16 4.82
C LEU A 249 -14.00 1.72 4.77
N TYR A 250 -15.30 1.57 4.47
CA TYR A 250 -15.92 0.31 4.07
C TYR A 250 -16.22 0.33 2.59
N LEU A 251 -15.82 -0.69 1.86
CA LEU A 251 -16.04 -0.82 0.42
C LEU A 251 -15.81 -2.24 -0.08
N THR A 252 -16.18 -2.52 -1.31
CA THR A 252 -15.94 -3.79 -2.00
C THR A 252 -14.73 -3.69 -2.94
N VAL A 253 -14.21 -4.85 -3.38
CA VAL A 253 -13.21 -4.90 -4.46
C VAL A 253 -13.75 -4.33 -5.77
N LEU A 254 -15.08 -4.38 -6.00
CA LEU A 254 -15.72 -3.81 -7.18
C LEU A 254 -15.77 -2.27 -7.12
N ASP A 255 -15.97 -1.67 -5.95
CA ASP A 255 -15.86 -0.23 -5.80
C ASP A 255 -14.41 0.24 -6.01
N MET A 256 -13.43 -0.52 -5.50
CA MET A 256 -12.01 -0.23 -5.77
C MET A 256 -11.66 -0.36 -7.27
N ALA A 257 -12.32 -1.24 -8.02
CA ALA A 257 -12.15 -1.32 -9.46
C ALA A 257 -12.70 -0.07 -10.18
N LYS A 258 -13.85 0.47 -9.74
CA LYS A 258 -14.38 1.75 -10.25
C LYS A 258 -13.44 2.91 -9.91
N TRP A 259 -12.85 2.89 -8.71
CA TRP A 259 -11.83 3.84 -8.31
C TRP A 259 -10.60 3.77 -9.24
N ASP A 260 -10.05 2.57 -9.46
CA ASP A 260 -8.92 2.38 -10.37
C ASP A 260 -9.22 2.91 -11.79
N ALA A 261 -10.39 2.59 -12.34
CA ALA A 261 -10.79 3.07 -13.66
C ALA A 261 -10.84 4.61 -13.72
N ALA A 262 -11.30 5.27 -12.65
CA ALA A 262 -11.37 6.73 -12.58
C ALA A 262 -9.99 7.39 -12.57
N LEU A 263 -8.96 6.71 -12.04
CA LEU A 263 -7.59 7.22 -11.99
C LEU A 263 -6.90 7.34 -13.38
N TYR A 264 -7.48 6.77 -14.41
CA TYR A 264 -7.03 6.95 -15.80
C TYR A 264 -7.76 8.09 -16.52
N THR A 265 -8.60 8.85 -15.80
CA THR A 265 -9.44 9.93 -16.35
C THR A 265 -9.27 11.22 -15.54
N GLU A 266 -9.75 12.33 -16.09
CA GLU A 266 -9.83 13.60 -15.37
C GLU A 266 -11.21 13.83 -14.70
N LYS A 267 -11.96 12.78 -14.43
CA LYS A 267 -13.30 12.89 -13.85
C LYS A 267 -13.31 13.51 -12.45
N LEU A 268 -12.26 13.26 -11.67
CA LEU A 268 -12.14 13.76 -10.29
C LEU A 268 -11.13 14.88 -10.16
N LEU A 269 -9.99 14.75 -10.79
CA LEU A 269 -8.85 15.66 -10.73
C LEU A 269 -8.22 15.80 -12.12
N LYS A 270 -7.59 16.93 -12.38
CA LYS A 270 -6.79 17.15 -13.59
C LYS A 270 -5.56 16.22 -13.59
N LYS A 271 -5.06 15.92 -14.79
CA LYS A 271 -3.82 15.15 -14.93
C LYS A 271 -2.66 15.75 -14.12
N SER A 272 -2.51 17.06 -14.10
CA SER A 272 -1.44 17.74 -13.35
C SER A 272 -1.52 17.52 -11.83
N SER A 273 -2.69 17.26 -11.29
CA SER A 273 -2.88 16.88 -9.87
C SER A 273 -2.49 15.44 -9.63
N PHE A 274 -2.85 14.53 -10.54
CA PHE A 274 -2.38 13.14 -10.48
C PHE A 274 -0.87 13.04 -10.63
N ASP A 275 -0.26 13.83 -11.49
CA ASP A 275 1.21 13.88 -11.64
C ASP A 275 1.89 14.26 -10.31
N GLN A 276 1.29 15.17 -9.51
CA GLN A 276 1.79 15.50 -8.17
C GLN A 276 1.55 14.36 -7.17
N ILE A 277 0.36 13.73 -7.18
CA ILE A 277 0.02 12.58 -6.33
C ILE A 277 1.04 11.44 -6.52
N TRP A 278 1.45 11.19 -7.76
CA TRP A 278 2.33 10.09 -8.14
C TRP A 278 3.80 10.51 -8.29
N THR A 279 4.18 11.67 -7.78
CA THR A 279 5.59 12.08 -7.71
C THR A 279 6.21 11.59 -6.38
N PRO A 280 7.29 10.79 -6.44
CA PRO A 280 8.03 10.41 -5.24
C PRO A 280 8.53 11.62 -4.46
N VAL A 281 8.35 11.60 -3.13
CA VAL A 281 8.76 12.73 -2.29
C VAL A 281 10.28 12.86 -2.23
N LYS A 282 10.76 14.10 -2.35
CA LYS A 282 12.16 14.48 -2.16
C LYS A 282 12.35 15.10 -0.78
N LEU A 283 13.27 14.57 0.01
CA LEU A 283 13.66 15.07 1.32
C LEU A 283 14.57 16.29 1.23
N ASN A 284 14.75 17.01 2.34
CA ASN A 284 15.60 18.20 2.42
C ASN A 284 17.08 17.91 2.05
N ASN A 285 17.55 16.70 2.28
CA ASN A 285 18.91 16.25 1.91
C ASN A 285 19.03 15.79 0.44
N GLY A 286 17.97 15.91 -0.34
CA GLY A 286 17.96 15.52 -1.74
C GLY A 286 17.59 14.07 -2.02
N LEU A 287 17.48 13.20 -1.01
CA LEU A 287 17.03 11.81 -1.17
C LEU A 287 15.57 11.74 -1.58
N THR A 288 15.30 10.85 -2.53
CA THR A 288 13.92 10.53 -2.92
C THR A 288 13.44 9.31 -2.14
N ARG A 289 12.16 9.33 -1.73
CA ARG A 289 11.48 8.19 -1.15
C ARG A 289 10.35 7.75 -2.08
N PRO A 290 10.18 6.46 -2.34
CA PRO A 290 9.18 5.95 -3.28
C PRO A 290 7.77 6.00 -2.68
N TYR A 291 7.34 7.19 -2.29
CA TYR A 291 6.02 7.47 -1.74
C TYR A 291 5.53 8.85 -2.17
N GLY A 292 4.28 8.91 -2.63
CA GLY A 292 3.60 10.15 -3.02
C GLY A 292 2.47 10.52 -2.05
N PHE A 293 1.29 10.88 -2.56
CA PHE A 293 0.15 11.23 -1.73
C PHE A 293 -0.78 10.02 -1.58
N GLY A 294 -0.56 9.20 -0.55
CA GLY A 294 -1.31 7.98 -0.28
C GLY A 294 -0.99 6.81 -1.21
N TRP A 295 0.14 6.85 -1.89
CA TRP A 295 0.62 5.82 -2.80
C TRP A 295 2.11 5.53 -2.61
N ALA A 296 2.46 4.26 -2.60
CA ALA A 296 3.82 3.79 -2.70
C ALA A 296 4.15 3.45 -4.16
N PHE A 297 5.43 3.49 -4.49
CA PHE A 297 5.94 3.17 -5.82
C PHE A 297 6.95 2.05 -5.72
N ALA A 298 6.88 1.13 -6.67
CA ALA A 298 7.82 0.04 -6.83
C ALA A 298 7.99 -0.24 -8.32
N ASP A 299 9.02 -1.00 -8.66
CA ASP A 299 9.24 -1.52 -10.00
C ASP A 299 9.54 -3.02 -9.89
N VAL A 300 9.04 -3.79 -10.85
CA VAL A 300 9.45 -5.18 -11.06
C VAL A 300 9.88 -5.33 -12.52
N ARG A 301 11.15 -5.67 -12.76
CA ARG A 301 11.74 -5.80 -14.11
C ARG A 301 11.35 -4.64 -15.06
N ALA A 302 11.48 -3.40 -14.55
CA ALA A 302 11.12 -2.15 -15.23
C ALA A 302 9.61 -1.92 -15.49
N HIS A 303 8.71 -2.75 -15.00
CA HIS A 303 7.27 -2.47 -14.94
C HIS A 303 6.96 -1.65 -13.70
N ARG A 304 6.40 -0.46 -13.88
CA ARG A 304 6.07 0.44 -12.77
C ARG A 304 4.84 -0.02 -12.00
N ILE A 305 4.95 -0.03 -10.68
CA ILE A 305 3.87 -0.38 -9.77
C ILE A 305 3.52 0.87 -8.94
N ILE A 306 2.24 1.22 -8.93
CA ILE A 306 1.67 2.21 -8.02
C ILE A 306 0.73 1.45 -7.11
N GLU A 307 1.02 1.39 -5.81
CA GLU A 307 0.33 0.48 -4.91
C GLU A 307 0.13 1.06 -3.51
N HIS A 308 -0.74 0.46 -2.74
CA HIS A 308 -0.81 0.67 -1.31
C HIS A 308 -1.47 -0.53 -0.61
N GLY A 309 -0.90 -0.91 0.51
CA GLY A 309 -1.50 -1.88 1.43
C GLY A 309 -2.35 -1.22 2.50
N GLY A 310 -3.25 -1.97 3.10
CA GLY A 310 -4.06 -1.51 4.22
C GLY A 310 -4.19 -2.57 5.31
N ALA A 311 -4.27 -2.11 6.56
CA ALA A 311 -4.58 -2.97 7.70
C ALA A 311 -5.40 -2.18 8.72
N TRP A 312 -6.47 -2.78 9.21
CA TRP A 312 -7.31 -2.25 10.28
C TRP A 312 -8.15 -3.38 10.89
N GLN A 313 -8.27 -3.40 12.20
CA GLN A 313 -9.23 -4.19 13.00
C GLN A 313 -9.72 -5.51 12.38
N GLY A 314 -8.83 -6.45 12.13
CA GLY A 314 -9.22 -7.74 11.58
C GLY A 314 -9.26 -7.81 10.05
N PHE A 315 -8.88 -6.74 9.36
CA PHE A 315 -8.87 -6.67 7.90
C PHE A 315 -7.49 -6.31 7.36
N THR A 316 -7.18 -6.82 6.18
CA THR A 316 -6.07 -6.35 5.36
C THR A 316 -6.51 -6.20 3.91
N SER A 317 -5.92 -5.25 3.21
CA SER A 317 -6.22 -4.95 1.82
C SER A 317 -4.96 -4.63 1.03
N HIS A 318 -5.03 -4.74 -0.28
CA HIS A 318 -3.98 -4.28 -1.18
C HIS A 318 -4.56 -3.93 -2.54
N ILE A 319 -4.04 -2.86 -3.13
CA ILE A 319 -4.22 -2.52 -4.53
C ILE A 319 -2.84 -2.37 -5.17
N ALA A 320 -2.56 -3.14 -6.23
CA ALA A 320 -1.34 -3.06 -7.03
C ALA A 320 -1.71 -2.72 -8.48
N ARG A 321 -1.26 -1.56 -8.94
CA ARG A 321 -1.51 -1.03 -10.28
C ARG A 321 -0.23 -1.12 -11.11
N TYR A 322 -0.16 -2.06 -12.03
CA TYR A 322 0.88 -2.20 -13.04
C TYR A 322 0.51 -1.30 -14.21
N VAL A 323 0.93 -0.04 -14.11
CA VAL A 323 0.39 1.03 -14.97
C VAL A 323 0.77 0.88 -16.44
N ASP A 324 1.96 0.33 -16.73
CA ASP A 324 2.45 0.09 -18.08
C ASP A 324 1.71 -1.10 -18.75
N ASP A 325 1.26 -2.08 -17.94
CA ASP A 325 0.51 -3.26 -18.38
C ASP A 325 -1.01 -3.04 -18.38
N LYS A 326 -1.48 -1.89 -17.87
CA LYS A 326 -2.91 -1.59 -17.63
C LYS A 326 -3.60 -2.72 -16.86
N LEU A 327 -2.90 -3.28 -15.89
CA LEU A 327 -3.35 -4.37 -15.03
C LEU A 327 -3.39 -3.87 -13.59
N THR A 328 -4.51 -4.07 -12.91
CA THR A 328 -4.67 -3.75 -11.50
C THR A 328 -5.22 -4.97 -10.76
N ILE A 329 -4.58 -5.32 -9.66
CA ILE A 329 -5.02 -6.40 -8.78
C ILE A 329 -5.43 -5.79 -7.43
N ILE A 330 -6.64 -6.10 -7.02
CA ILE A 330 -7.23 -5.65 -5.76
C ILE A 330 -7.54 -6.89 -4.92
N VAL A 331 -7.07 -6.91 -3.68
CA VAL A 331 -7.31 -8.00 -2.73
C VAL A 331 -7.74 -7.42 -1.40
N MET A 332 -8.86 -7.90 -0.86
CA MET A 332 -9.34 -7.53 0.46
C MET A 332 -9.61 -8.80 1.28
N THR A 333 -9.14 -8.85 2.51
CA THR A 333 -9.27 -10.01 3.39
C THR A 333 -9.87 -9.63 4.74
N ASN A 334 -10.51 -10.57 5.39
CA ASN A 334 -11.03 -10.40 6.74
C ASN A 334 -10.12 -11.00 7.82
N ARG A 335 -8.80 -10.91 7.62
CA ARG A 335 -7.79 -11.38 8.59
C ARG A 335 -6.70 -10.34 8.84
N ALA A 336 -6.55 -9.90 10.10
CA ALA A 336 -5.42 -9.08 10.53
C ALA A 336 -4.09 -9.84 10.36
N GLY A 337 -3.08 -9.18 9.82
CA GLY A 337 -1.75 -9.73 9.60
C GLY A 337 -1.66 -10.73 8.43
N ALA A 338 -2.68 -10.81 7.57
CA ALA A 338 -2.51 -11.42 6.25
C ALA A 338 -1.67 -10.51 5.34
N ASN A 339 -1.07 -11.11 4.32
CA ASN A 339 -0.33 -10.38 3.29
C ASN A 339 -1.08 -10.42 1.95
N PRO A 340 -2.06 -9.53 1.72
CA PRO A 340 -2.78 -9.45 0.46
C PRO A 340 -1.90 -8.97 -0.70
N GLY A 341 -0.80 -8.26 -0.43
CA GLY A 341 0.18 -7.85 -1.44
C GLY A 341 0.82 -9.07 -2.12
N LEU A 342 1.23 -10.07 -1.36
CA LEU A 342 1.76 -11.33 -1.91
C LEU A 342 0.75 -12.00 -2.86
N ILE A 343 -0.54 -11.94 -2.51
CA ILE A 343 -1.60 -12.49 -3.36
C ILE A 343 -1.75 -11.64 -4.63
N ALA A 344 -1.75 -10.31 -4.50
CA ALA A 344 -1.89 -9.41 -5.63
C ALA A 344 -0.74 -9.56 -6.64
N HIS A 345 0.51 -9.56 -6.18
CA HIS A 345 1.69 -9.73 -7.03
C HIS A 345 1.74 -11.13 -7.67
N GLY A 346 1.37 -12.18 -6.92
CA GLY A 346 1.29 -13.53 -7.47
C GLY A 346 0.24 -13.66 -8.57
N ILE A 347 -0.93 -13.04 -8.41
CA ILE A 347 -1.95 -13.00 -9.47
C ILE A 347 -1.43 -12.24 -10.68
N ALA A 348 -0.75 -11.09 -10.50
CA ALA A 348 -0.16 -10.34 -11.61
C ALA A 348 0.82 -11.19 -12.41
N GLY A 349 1.68 -11.96 -11.75
CA GLY A 349 2.61 -12.91 -12.38
C GLY A 349 1.94 -14.01 -13.20
N LEU A 350 0.69 -14.39 -12.86
CA LEU A 350 -0.10 -15.33 -13.68
C LEU A 350 -0.60 -14.70 -14.98
N TYR A 351 -0.75 -13.36 -15.03
CA TYR A 351 -1.13 -12.62 -16.25
C TYR A 351 0.09 -12.31 -17.12
N ASN A 352 1.18 -11.92 -16.52
CA ASN A 352 2.44 -11.64 -17.19
C ASN A 352 3.60 -12.16 -16.30
N PRO A 353 4.35 -13.20 -16.73
CA PRO A 353 5.46 -13.76 -15.94
C PRO A 353 6.53 -12.73 -15.58
N ASP A 354 6.70 -11.67 -16.37
CA ASP A 354 7.64 -10.58 -16.08
C ASP A 354 7.23 -9.76 -14.84
N LEU A 355 5.96 -9.85 -14.43
CA LEU A 355 5.46 -9.23 -13.20
C LEU A 355 5.64 -10.11 -11.96
N THR A 356 6.17 -11.33 -12.12
CA THR A 356 6.48 -12.18 -10.98
C THR A 356 7.66 -11.60 -10.22
N PRO A 357 7.55 -11.35 -8.91
CA PRO A 357 8.70 -10.97 -8.09
C PRO A 357 9.86 -11.94 -8.28
N VAL A 358 11.07 -11.43 -8.25
CA VAL A 358 12.25 -12.29 -8.37
C VAL A 358 12.31 -13.21 -7.15
N GLU A 359 12.26 -14.51 -7.36
CA GLU A 359 12.45 -15.47 -6.28
C GLU A 359 13.94 -15.59 -6.00
N HIS A 360 14.37 -15.05 -4.87
CA HIS A 360 15.74 -15.15 -4.41
C HIS A 360 15.96 -16.46 -3.67
N ILE A 361 16.92 -17.24 -4.13
CA ILE A 361 17.28 -18.51 -3.51
C ILE A 361 18.47 -18.29 -2.57
N GLU A 362 18.28 -18.63 -1.30
CA GLU A 362 19.33 -18.49 -0.30
C GLU A 362 20.47 -19.51 -0.58
N ALA A 363 21.65 -18.98 -0.90
CA ALA A 363 22.84 -19.77 -1.15
C ALA A 363 23.57 -20.10 0.16
N ARG A 364 24.27 -21.22 0.18
CA ARG A 364 25.20 -21.54 1.28
C ARG A 364 26.52 -20.81 1.05
N VAL A 365 26.83 -19.87 1.91
CA VAL A 365 28.07 -19.08 1.90
C VAL A 365 28.78 -19.28 3.22
N ASP A 366 30.13 -19.40 3.20
CA ASP A 366 30.90 -19.47 4.45
C ASP A 366 30.73 -18.16 5.25
N PRO A 367 30.18 -18.24 6.49
CA PRO A 367 29.96 -17.02 7.28
C PRO A 367 31.21 -16.20 7.55
N LYS A 368 32.42 -16.76 7.42
CA LYS A 368 33.68 -16.01 7.56
C LYS A 368 33.82 -14.90 6.51
N VAL A 369 33.21 -15.09 5.34
CA VAL A 369 33.22 -14.08 4.27
C VAL A 369 32.50 -12.80 4.71
N PHE A 370 31.53 -12.91 5.62
CA PHE A 370 30.73 -11.78 6.10
C PHE A 370 31.55 -10.71 6.82
N ASP A 371 32.69 -11.09 7.42
CA ASP A 371 33.60 -10.14 8.07
C ASP A 371 34.16 -9.11 7.09
N ASN A 372 34.27 -9.44 5.81
CA ASN A 372 34.71 -8.52 4.76
C ASN A 372 33.69 -7.40 4.49
N TYR A 373 32.43 -7.64 4.80
CA TYR A 373 31.30 -6.75 4.47
C TYR A 373 30.89 -5.85 5.64
N VAL A 374 31.29 -6.19 6.85
CA VAL A 374 31.04 -5.36 8.04
C VAL A 374 31.66 -3.98 7.86
N GLY A 375 30.90 -2.93 8.10
CA GLY A 375 31.36 -1.56 7.95
C GLY A 375 30.23 -0.56 7.82
N GLU A 376 30.62 0.68 7.55
CA GLU A 376 29.71 1.80 7.32
C GLU A 376 29.81 2.24 5.85
N TYR A 377 28.67 2.38 5.19
CA TYR A 377 28.59 2.70 3.76
C TYR A 377 27.72 3.93 3.58
N GLU A 378 28.29 5.02 3.08
CA GLU A 378 27.56 6.27 2.85
C GLU A 378 26.91 6.26 1.47
N LEU A 379 25.58 6.27 1.45
CA LEU A 379 24.78 6.36 0.22
C LEU A 379 24.76 7.79 -0.30
N VAL A 380 24.53 8.74 0.59
CA VAL A 380 24.61 10.19 0.38
C VAL A 380 25.02 10.85 1.70
N PRO A 381 25.53 12.09 1.70
CA PRO A 381 25.91 12.77 2.93
C PRO A 381 24.80 12.73 3.99
N GLY A 382 25.14 12.15 5.16
CA GLY A 382 24.21 12.00 6.29
C GLY A 382 23.26 10.79 6.20
N PHE A 383 23.37 9.96 5.18
CA PHE A 383 22.63 8.69 5.10
C PHE A 383 23.60 7.51 4.93
N THR A 384 23.79 6.77 6.00
CA THR A 384 24.72 5.64 6.07
C THR A 384 23.96 4.33 6.23
N ILE A 385 24.44 3.30 5.58
CA ILE A 385 24.01 1.91 5.76
C ILE A 385 25.08 1.23 6.62
N ILE A 386 24.73 0.80 7.81
CA ILE A 386 25.62 0.06 8.70
C ILE A 386 25.41 -1.43 8.44
N VAL A 387 26.49 -2.13 8.08
CA VAL A 387 26.52 -3.58 7.92
C VAL A 387 27.14 -4.19 9.16
N THR A 388 26.42 -5.10 9.82
CA THR A 388 26.91 -5.78 11.03
C THR A 388 26.73 -7.29 10.90
N ARG A 389 27.62 -8.06 11.54
CA ARG A 389 27.52 -9.50 11.65
C ARG A 389 27.07 -9.93 13.06
N ASP A 390 26.24 -10.95 13.13
CA ASP A 390 25.88 -11.61 14.36
C ASP A 390 25.89 -13.14 14.11
N ALA A 391 26.92 -13.80 14.64
CA ALA A 391 27.25 -15.20 14.39
C ALA A 391 27.33 -15.52 12.86
N ASP A 392 26.38 -16.26 12.33
CA ASP A 392 26.28 -16.66 10.92
C ASP A 392 25.31 -15.78 10.10
N LYS A 393 24.93 -14.61 10.63
CA LYS A 393 23.96 -13.71 10.01
C LYS A 393 24.55 -12.36 9.71
N LEU A 394 24.18 -11.81 8.56
CA LEU A 394 24.53 -10.46 8.15
C LEU A 394 23.30 -9.56 8.22
N TRP A 395 23.50 -8.33 8.66
CA TRP A 395 22.43 -7.39 8.91
C TRP A 395 22.74 -6.03 8.31
N LEU A 396 21.70 -5.36 7.82
CA LEU A 396 21.72 -3.98 7.37
C LEU A 396 20.93 -3.09 8.32
N GLN A 397 21.48 -1.90 8.60
CA GLN A 397 20.76 -0.86 9.31
C GLN A 397 20.95 0.49 8.59
N PRO A 398 20.01 0.91 7.74
CA PRO A 398 20.01 2.25 7.17
C PRO A 398 19.75 3.30 8.25
N THR A 399 20.29 4.50 8.08
CA THR A 399 20.08 5.64 9.01
C THR A 399 18.59 5.85 9.28
N GLY A 400 18.21 5.84 10.57
CA GLY A 400 16.83 6.06 11.01
C GLY A 400 15.85 4.91 10.74
N GLN A 401 16.36 3.73 10.35
CA GLN A 401 15.54 2.55 10.09
C GLN A 401 15.90 1.39 11.04
N PRO A 402 14.98 0.43 11.26
CA PRO A 402 15.31 -0.77 12.03
C PRO A 402 16.35 -1.63 11.31
N ARG A 403 17.10 -2.39 12.11
CA ARG A 403 18.03 -3.40 11.63
C ARG A 403 17.28 -4.54 10.96
N VAL A 404 17.67 -4.93 9.74
CA VAL A 404 17.07 -6.01 8.97
C VAL A 404 18.11 -7.05 8.58
N GLN A 405 17.76 -8.33 8.63
CA GLN A 405 18.63 -9.40 8.19
C GLN A 405 18.67 -9.45 6.66
N ILE A 406 19.86 -9.65 6.09
CA ILE A 406 20.07 -9.95 4.68
C ILE A 406 20.55 -11.39 4.50
N PHE A 407 20.08 -12.04 3.42
CA PHE A 407 20.29 -13.44 3.14
C PHE A 407 21.17 -13.59 1.90
N PRO A 408 22.19 -14.45 1.90
CA PRO A 408 23.10 -14.60 0.76
C PRO A 408 22.36 -15.25 -0.42
N GLU A 409 22.48 -14.70 -1.60
CA GLU A 409 22.13 -15.29 -2.89
C GLU A 409 23.39 -15.76 -3.61
N SER A 410 24.49 -15.09 -3.33
CA SER A 410 25.83 -15.47 -3.73
C SER A 410 26.84 -15.01 -2.67
N GLU A 411 28.13 -15.24 -2.90
CA GLU A 411 29.17 -14.74 -2.00
C GLU A 411 29.13 -13.20 -1.84
N ARG A 412 28.69 -12.47 -2.85
CA ARG A 412 28.72 -10.98 -2.87
C ARG A 412 27.33 -10.33 -2.88
N THR A 413 26.32 -11.05 -3.26
CA THR A 413 24.97 -10.54 -3.41
C THR A 413 24.07 -11.12 -2.33
N PHE A 414 23.33 -10.24 -1.67
CA PHE A 414 22.41 -10.57 -0.59
C PHE A 414 21.05 -9.95 -0.86
N PHE A 415 19.98 -10.61 -0.43
CA PHE A 415 18.62 -10.12 -0.60
C PHE A 415 17.90 -9.93 0.75
N LEU A 416 16.85 -9.13 0.74
CA LEU A 416 15.98 -8.90 1.88
C LEU A 416 14.70 -9.72 1.72
N LYS A 417 14.28 -10.44 2.77
CA LYS A 417 12.97 -11.14 2.79
C LYS A 417 11.80 -10.22 3.16
N VAL A 418 12.10 -9.02 3.67
CA VAL A 418 11.11 -8.03 4.14
C VAL A 418 10.79 -6.97 3.09
N ALA A 419 11.57 -6.89 2.02
CA ALA A 419 11.40 -5.94 0.92
C ALA A 419 12.00 -6.54 -0.35
N ASP A 420 11.49 -6.15 -1.52
CA ASP A 420 12.14 -6.46 -2.81
C ASP A 420 13.35 -5.55 -2.97
N ALA A 421 14.47 -5.99 -2.41
CA ALA A 421 15.74 -5.28 -2.45
C ALA A 421 16.91 -6.25 -2.33
N GLN A 422 17.99 -5.92 -3.03
CA GLN A 422 19.26 -6.65 -2.98
C GLN A 422 20.42 -5.70 -2.62
N VAL A 423 21.49 -6.27 -2.14
CA VAL A 423 22.75 -5.59 -1.90
C VAL A 423 23.88 -6.39 -2.52
N THR A 424 24.69 -5.75 -3.35
CA THR A 424 25.91 -6.34 -3.92
C THR A 424 27.13 -5.64 -3.37
N PHE A 425 28.04 -6.38 -2.71
CA PHE A 425 29.33 -5.86 -2.24
C PHE A 425 30.35 -5.91 -3.38
N VAL A 426 30.96 -4.77 -3.70
CA VAL A 426 31.94 -4.62 -4.76
C VAL A 426 33.34 -4.56 -4.17
N LYS A 427 34.24 -5.40 -4.73
CA LYS A 427 35.64 -5.51 -4.30
C LYS A 427 36.57 -4.93 -5.37
N ASP A 428 37.66 -4.31 -4.92
CA ASP A 428 38.76 -3.90 -5.80
C ASP A 428 39.62 -5.09 -6.26
N ALA A 429 40.68 -4.81 -7.04
CA ALA A 429 41.60 -5.82 -7.55
C ALA A 429 42.41 -6.54 -6.42
N ALA A 430 42.51 -5.95 -5.24
CA ALA A 430 43.12 -6.53 -4.07
C ALA A 430 42.15 -7.37 -3.21
N GLY A 431 40.87 -7.46 -3.62
CA GLY A 431 39.83 -8.19 -2.91
C GLY A 431 39.21 -7.42 -1.73
N LYS A 432 39.55 -6.14 -1.54
CA LYS A 432 38.95 -5.29 -0.49
C LYS A 432 37.61 -4.71 -0.94
N VAL A 433 36.61 -4.76 -0.06
CA VAL A 433 35.30 -4.14 -0.33
C VAL A 433 35.41 -2.61 -0.30
N THR A 434 35.04 -1.97 -1.40
CA THR A 434 35.11 -0.52 -1.59
C THR A 434 33.77 0.18 -1.46
N HIS A 435 32.70 -0.48 -1.88
CA HIS A 435 31.34 0.04 -1.81
C HIS A 435 30.34 -1.12 -1.85
N LEU A 436 29.09 -0.81 -1.57
CA LEU A 436 27.96 -1.68 -1.86
C LEU A 436 27.05 -0.99 -2.87
N ILE A 437 26.34 -1.78 -3.67
CA ILE A 437 25.25 -1.33 -4.54
C ILE A 437 23.95 -1.82 -3.91
N LEU A 438 23.08 -0.89 -3.57
CA LEU A 438 21.70 -1.18 -3.16
C LEU A 438 20.82 -1.19 -4.40
N HIS A 439 20.26 -2.37 -4.73
CA HIS A 439 19.29 -2.57 -5.79
C HIS A 439 17.89 -2.45 -5.21
N GLN A 440 17.32 -1.26 -5.23
CA GLN A 440 15.96 -0.96 -4.78
C GLN A 440 15.46 0.26 -5.55
N ALA A 441 14.45 0.08 -6.42
CA ALA A 441 13.98 1.13 -7.32
C ALA A 441 15.14 1.76 -8.15
N GLY A 442 16.03 0.91 -8.66
CA GLY A 442 17.28 1.27 -9.34
C GLY A 442 18.53 1.04 -8.49
N ASP A 443 19.69 1.10 -9.13
CA ASP A 443 20.99 0.88 -8.51
C ASP A 443 21.51 2.15 -7.81
N GLN A 444 21.87 2.03 -6.55
CA GLN A 444 22.37 3.12 -5.73
C GLN A 444 23.70 2.71 -5.08
N GLU A 445 24.79 3.39 -5.45
CA GLU A 445 26.11 3.12 -4.89
C GLU A 445 26.29 3.78 -3.53
N ALA A 446 26.69 3.00 -2.51
CA ALA A 446 27.08 3.49 -1.19
C ALA A 446 28.56 3.21 -0.95
N LYS A 447 29.37 4.25 -0.82
CA LYS A 447 30.83 4.15 -0.62
C LYS A 447 31.15 3.71 0.80
N ARG A 448 32.08 2.78 0.95
CA ARG A 448 32.57 2.38 2.27
C ARG A 448 33.36 3.51 2.89
N ILE A 449 32.97 3.95 4.08
CA ILE A 449 33.61 5.04 4.84
C ILE A 449 34.31 4.53 6.10
N LYS A 450 33.97 3.27 6.54
CA LYS A 450 34.62 2.66 7.71
C LYS A 450 34.61 1.15 7.64
#